data_152cde02dfd4bc4a108431bad5f6bb8d
#
_entry.id   152cde02dfd4bc4a108431bad5f6bb8d
#
_cell.length_a   1.000
_cell.length_b   1.000
_cell.length_c   1.000
_cell.angle_alpha   90.00
_cell.angle_beta   90.00
_cell.angle_gamma   90.00
#
_symmetry.space_group_name_H-M   'P 1'
#
loop_
_entity.id
_entity.type
_entity.pdbx_description
1 polymer ?
#
loop_
_entity_poly.entity_id
_entity_poly.type
_entity_poly.pdbx_seq_one_letter_code
_entity_poly.pdbx_strand_id
1 'polypeptide(L)'
;MTTITEQGYQQFKMLSKNVMFRKHVKDSQNEITKILMSLLMYAPTKEHKTMLSRVLLLRDKYYLYISDGSLHLFTKDFKSAISFNVKQPNPKHTDYFTDDWIVEIDNLNSLKKGYGNQLMNEVLQITSVMKVDICLWTETISNTRYFEKYGFESIGKLGRAKENLMIKRKEA
;
A
#
# COMPACT_ATOMS: atom_id res chain seq x y z
N MET A 1 -8.06 14.51 5.55
CA MET A 1 -8.30 13.08 5.74
C MET A 1 -8.09 12.38 4.42
N THR A 2 -7.26 11.36 4.37
CA THR A 2 -6.89 10.69 3.13
C THR A 2 -7.37 9.24 3.16
N THR A 3 -8.07 8.85 2.12
CA THR A 3 -8.54 7.48 1.91
C THR A 3 -8.68 7.22 0.40
N ILE A 4 -8.52 5.97 -0.01
CA ILE A 4 -8.73 5.57 -1.40
C ILE A 4 -10.22 5.27 -1.64
N THR A 5 -10.85 4.56 -0.71
CA THR A 5 -12.28 4.22 -0.77
C THR A 5 -12.98 4.58 0.52
N GLU A 6 -14.26 4.95 0.43
CA GLU A 6 -15.09 5.24 1.61
C GLU A 6 -15.26 4.00 2.50
N GLN A 7 -15.49 2.84 1.90
CA GLN A 7 -15.63 1.59 2.65
C GLN A 7 -14.35 1.27 3.43
N GLY A 8 -13.19 1.37 2.79
CA GLY A 8 -11.89 1.15 3.43
C GLY A 8 -11.65 2.12 4.57
N TYR A 9 -12.05 3.38 4.41
CA TYR A 9 -11.95 4.38 5.46
C TYR A 9 -12.82 4.05 6.67
N GLN A 10 -14.07 3.66 6.48
CA GLN A 10 -14.96 3.30 7.59
C GLN A 10 -14.45 2.06 8.34
N GLN A 11 -13.98 1.06 7.62
CA GLN A 11 -13.35 -0.12 8.22
C GLN A 11 -12.12 0.26 9.04
N PHE A 12 -11.23 1.06 8.49
CA PHE A 12 -10.04 1.53 9.19
C PHE A 12 -10.38 2.33 10.45
N LYS A 13 -11.35 3.22 10.37
CA LYS A 13 -11.82 4.02 11.51
C LYS A 13 -12.32 3.14 12.65
N MET A 14 -13.01 2.06 12.33
CA MET A 14 -13.46 1.07 13.33
C MET A 14 -12.27 0.31 13.92
N LEU A 15 -11.39 -0.22 13.09
CA LEU A 15 -10.22 -0.99 13.52
C LEU A 15 -9.25 -0.15 14.36
N SER A 16 -9.03 1.09 13.99
CA SER A 16 -8.11 2.00 14.71
C SER A 16 -8.56 2.28 16.15
N LYS A 17 -9.85 2.15 16.43
CA LYS A 17 -10.43 2.32 17.77
C LYS A 17 -10.56 1.01 18.55
N ASN A 18 -10.43 -0.13 17.87
CA ASN A 18 -10.61 -1.44 18.49
C ASN A 18 -9.37 -1.81 19.31
N VAL A 19 -9.53 -1.86 20.63
CA VAL A 19 -8.44 -2.16 21.57
C VAL A 19 -7.86 -3.55 21.34
N MET A 20 -8.70 -4.54 21.06
CA MET A 20 -8.28 -5.93 20.82
C MET A 20 -7.46 -6.04 19.52
N PHE A 21 -7.88 -5.37 18.47
CA PHE A 21 -7.14 -5.34 17.22
C PHE A 21 -5.76 -4.69 17.38
N ARG A 22 -5.72 -3.52 18.02
CA ARG A 22 -4.44 -2.82 18.28
C ARG A 22 -3.48 -3.68 19.11
N LYS A 23 -4.00 -4.33 20.14
CA LYS A 23 -3.21 -5.25 20.97
C LYS A 23 -2.69 -6.43 20.14
N HIS A 24 -3.55 -7.05 19.34
CA HIS A 24 -3.17 -8.14 18.45
C HIS A 24 -2.02 -7.74 17.51
N VAL A 25 -2.11 -6.60 16.85
CA VAL A 25 -1.05 -6.10 15.96
C VAL A 25 0.24 -5.88 16.73
N LYS A 26 0.18 -5.21 17.91
CA LYS A 26 1.38 -4.98 18.74
C LYS A 26 2.04 -6.27 19.19
N ASP A 27 1.26 -7.22 19.67
CA ASP A 27 1.77 -8.46 20.25
C ASP A 27 2.29 -9.44 19.19
N SER A 28 1.85 -9.29 17.93
CA SER A 28 2.24 -10.17 16.82
C SER A 28 3.50 -9.72 16.06
N GLN A 29 4.17 -8.64 16.46
CA GLN A 29 5.28 -8.09 15.68
C GLN A 29 6.46 -9.06 15.49
N ASN A 30 6.83 -9.82 16.52
CA ASN A 30 7.90 -10.82 16.40
C ASN A 30 7.51 -11.93 15.42
N GLU A 31 6.28 -12.40 15.46
CA GLU A 31 5.76 -13.42 14.54
C GLU A 31 5.68 -12.88 13.10
N ILE A 32 5.15 -11.69 12.91
CA ILE A 32 5.10 -11.02 11.60
C ILE A 32 6.49 -10.85 11.02
N THR A 33 7.47 -10.42 11.82
CA THR A 33 8.86 -10.28 11.38
C THR A 33 9.41 -11.63 10.89
N LYS A 34 9.18 -12.71 11.62
CA LYS A 34 9.61 -14.06 11.20
C LYS A 34 8.95 -14.51 9.90
N ILE A 35 7.66 -14.22 9.73
CA ILE A 35 6.92 -14.52 8.49
C ILE A 35 7.53 -13.74 7.33
N LEU A 36 7.76 -12.44 7.49
CA LEU A 36 8.36 -11.60 6.45
C LEU A 36 9.77 -12.06 6.08
N MET A 37 10.58 -12.46 7.05
CA MET A 37 11.92 -13.01 6.80
C MET A 37 11.84 -14.34 6.03
N SER A 38 10.89 -15.19 6.35
CA SER A 38 10.64 -16.44 5.61
C SER A 38 10.20 -16.17 4.18
N LEU A 39 9.27 -15.24 3.99
CA LEU A 39 8.83 -14.80 2.65
C LEU A 39 9.98 -14.20 1.84
N LEU A 40 10.87 -13.45 2.48
CA LEU A 40 12.06 -12.90 1.85
C LEU A 40 13.02 -14.00 1.39
N MET A 41 13.24 -15.01 2.23
CA MET A 41 14.12 -16.14 1.92
C MET A 41 13.65 -16.91 0.69
N TYR A 42 12.34 -17.10 0.53
CA TYR A 42 11.73 -17.84 -0.56
C TYR A 42 11.04 -16.95 -1.61
N ALA A 43 11.40 -15.66 -1.66
CA ALA A 43 10.77 -14.72 -2.57
C ALA A 43 10.97 -15.13 -4.04
N PRO A 44 9.89 -15.16 -4.85
CA PRO A 44 9.95 -15.70 -6.21
C PRO A 44 10.67 -14.78 -7.19
N THR A 45 10.72 -13.49 -6.95
CA THR A 45 11.34 -12.50 -7.84
C THR A 45 12.19 -11.50 -7.07
N LYS A 46 13.02 -10.75 -7.81
CA LYS A 46 13.80 -9.64 -7.24
C LYS A 46 12.91 -8.52 -6.69
N GLU A 47 11.75 -8.30 -7.33
CA GLU A 47 10.78 -7.30 -6.89
C GLU A 47 10.24 -7.65 -5.49
N HIS A 48 9.84 -8.89 -5.28
CA HIS A 48 9.41 -9.36 -3.96
C HIS A 48 10.53 -9.24 -2.91
N LYS A 49 11.76 -9.65 -3.27
CA LYS A 49 12.92 -9.53 -2.38
C LYS A 49 13.19 -8.10 -1.97
N THR A 50 13.19 -7.19 -2.92
CA THR A 50 13.44 -5.76 -2.66
C THR A 50 12.37 -5.18 -1.76
N MET A 51 11.09 -5.45 -2.06
CA MET A 51 9.98 -4.95 -1.26
C MET A 51 10.05 -5.47 0.18
N LEU A 52 10.19 -6.78 0.37
CA LEU A 52 10.22 -7.39 1.70
C LEU A 52 11.40 -6.91 2.54
N SER A 53 12.60 -6.82 1.95
CA SER A 53 13.77 -6.30 2.66
C SER A 53 13.61 -4.84 3.08
N ARG A 54 13.02 -4.01 2.21
CA ARG A 54 12.76 -2.60 2.53
C ARG A 54 11.68 -2.42 3.60
N VAL A 55 10.61 -3.22 3.54
CA VAL A 55 9.54 -3.20 4.55
C VAL A 55 10.10 -3.61 5.92
N LEU A 56 10.94 -4.64 5.99
CA LEU A 56 11.57 -5.07 7.23
C LEU A 56 12.41 -3.96 7.89
N LEU A 57 13.02 -3.07 7.11
CA LEU A 57 13.74 -1.91 7.65
C LEU A 57 12.85 -0.89 8.34
N LEU A 58 11.55 -0.95 8.11
CA LEU A 58 10.56 -0.04 8.69
C LEU A 58 9.96 -0.54 10.02
N ARG A 59 10.37 -1.72 10.50
CA ARG A 59 9.77 -2.37 11.68
C ARG A 59 9.88 -1.57 12.98
N ASP A 60 10.87 -0.70 13.08
CA ASP A 60 11.03 0.14 14.28
C ASP A 60 10.19 1.42 14.21
N LYS A 61 9.82 1.83 13.00
CA LYS A 61 9.06 3.07 12.75
C LYS A 61 7.56 2.83 12.68
N TYR A 62 7.15 1.68 12.19
CA TYR A 62 5.74 1.29 12.01
C TYR A 62 5.47 -0.08 12.60
N TYR A 63 4.20 -0.37 12.91
CA TYR A 63 3.77 -1.75 13.08
C TYR A 63 3.55 -2.37 11.70
N LEU A 64 4.18 -3.51 11.47
CA LEU A 64 4.04 -4.29 10.25
C LEU A 64 2.91 -5.31 10.43
N TYR A 65 2.13 -5.54 9.38
CA TYR A 65 1.08 -6.55 9.40
C TYR A 65 0.89 -7.15 8.02
N ILE A 66 0.37 -8.38 7.97
CA ILE A 66 0.06 -9.10 6.74
C ILE A 66 -1.38 -9.57 6.85
N SER A 67 -2.19 -9.27 5.83
CA SER A 67 -3.57 -9.70 5.74
C SER A 67 -3.99 -9.77 4.28
N ASP A 68 -4.68 -10.86 3.91
CA ASP A 68 -5.23 -11.05 2.55
C ASP A 68 -4.19 -10.85 1.43
N GLY A 69 -2.96 -11.27 1.66
CA GLY A 69 -1.87 -11.15 0.69
C GLY A 69 -1.24 -9.76 0.59
N SER A 70 -1.71 -8.79 1.37
CA SER A 70 -1.18 -7.43 1.39
C SER A 70 -0.32 -7.17 2.62
N LEU A 71 0.68 -6.32 2.43
CA LEU A 71 1.48 -5.76 3.51
C LEU A 71 0.82 -4.49 4.04
N HIS A 72 0.81 -4.32 5.34
CA HIS A 72 0.26 -3.14 6.00
C HIS A 72 1.33 -2.46 6.85
N LEU A 73 1.40 -1.14 6.76
CA LEU A 73 2.14 -0.30 7.68
C LEU A 73 1.15 0.50 8.50
N PHE A 74 1.18 0.33 9.81
CA PHE A 74 0.39 1.14 10.75
C PHE A 74 1.31 2.12 11.46
N THR A 75 0.92 3.39 11.57
CA THR A 75 1.58 4.31 12.49
C THR A 75 1.43 3.82 13.92
N LYS A 76 2.40 4.12 14.80
CA LYS A 76 2.43 3.60 16.17
C LYS A 76 1.21 4.01 17.02
N ASP A 77 0.54 5.09 16.65
CA ASP A 77 -0.72 5.53 17.28
C ASP A 77 -1.98 4.95 16.61
N PHE A 78 -1.83 4.12 15.57
CA PHE A 78 -2.92 3.54 14.77
C PHE A 78 -3.83 4.57 14.10
N LYS A 79 -3.38 5.80 13.92
CA LYS A 79 -4.17 6.84 13.26
C LYS A 79 -4.06 6.84 11.75
N SER A 80 -3.10 6.11 11.20
CA SER A 80 -2.92 6.01 9.76
C SER A 80 -2.36 4.65 9.38
N ALA A 81 -2.73 4.18 8.21
CA ALA A 81 -2.23 2.93 7.65
C ALA A 81 -2.22 2.97 6.13
N ILE A 82 -1.30 2.24 5.54
CA ILE A 82 -1.24 1.96 4.11
C ILE A 82 -1.11 0.46 3.90
N SER A 83 -1.78 -0.07 2.87
CA SER A 83 -1.61 -1.46 2.45
C SER A 83 -1.25 -1.51 0.97
N PHE A 84 -0.36 -2.42 0.64
CA PHE A 84 0.17 -2.56 -0.71
C PHE A 84 0.75 -3.96 -0.91
N ASN A 85 0.90 -4.36 -2.16
CA ASN A 85 1.56 -5.63 -2.51
C ASN A 85 2.23 -5.55 -3.88
N VAL A 86 3.18 -6.47 -4.11
CA VAL A 86 3.71 -6.77 -5.44
C VAL A 86 2.79 -7.79 -6.07
N LYS A 87 2.37 -7.54 -7.29
CA LYS A 87 1.49 -8.44 -8.04
C LYS A 87 1.69 -8.28 -9.54
N GLN A 88 1.19 -9.24 -10.30
CA GLN A 88 1.03 -9.07 -11.74
C GLN A 88 -0.18 -8.18 -12.02
N PRO A 89 -0.14 -7.35 -13.07
CA PRO A 89 -1.31 -6.57 -13.48
C PRO A 89 -2.52 -7.48 -13.74
N ASN A 90 -3.71 -6.97 -13.48
CA ASN A 90 -4.93 -7.67 -13.89
C ASN A 90 -4.87 -7.93 -15.41
N PRO A 91 -5.19 -9.16 -15.88
CA PRO A 91 -5.14 -9.49 -17.31
C PRO A 91 -5.92 -8.54 -18.23
N LYS A 92 -6.98 -7.91 -17.70
CA LYS A 92 -7.78 -6.93 -18.45
C LYS A 92 -7.08 -5.58 -18.62
N HIS A 93 -6.01 -5.32 -17.87
CA HIS A 93 -5.35 -4.01 -17.80
C HIS A 93 -3.84 -4.08 -18.07
N THR A 94 -3.34 -5.21 -18.55
CA THR A 94 -1.90 -5.41 -18.83
C THR A 94 -1.33 -4.39 -19.80
N ASP A 95 -2.12 -3.95 -20.78
CA ASP A 95 -1.69 -2.99 -21.80
C ASP A 95 -1.35 -1.61 -21.24
N TYR A 96 -1.80 -1.31 -20.04
CA TYR A 96 -1.49 -0.04 -19.38
C TYR A 96 -0.15 -0.06 -18.63
N PHE A 97 0.48 -1.21 -18.48
CA PHE A 97 1.73 -1.41 -17.72
C PHE A 97 2.87 -1.83 -18.63
N THR A 98 4.09 -1.47 -18.23
CA THR A 98 5.30 -1.82 -18.98
C THR A 98 6.03 -3.03 -18.42
N ASP A 99 5.69 -3.44 -17.21
CA ASP A 99 6.36 -4.53 -16.49
C ASP A 99 5.39 -5.66 -16.15
N ASP A 100 5.95 -6.86 -15.99
CA ASP A 100 5.19 -8.03 -15.55
C ASP A 100 4.80 -7.94 -14.06
N TRP A 101 5.55 -7.17 -13.28
CA TRP A 101 5.33 -6.97 -11.85
C TRP A 101 5.15 -5.50 -11.54
N ILE A 102 4.14 -5.21 -10.76
CA ILE A 102 3.78 -3.86 -10.32
C ILE A 102 3.55 -3.86 -8.81
N VAL A 103 3.48 -2.68 -8.22
CA VAL A 103 2.98 -2.49 -6.87
C VAL A 103 1.59 -1.89 -6.95
N GLU A 104 0.63 -2.51 -6.29
CA GLU A 104 -0.71 -1.94 -6.10
C GLU A 104 -0.85 -1.46 -4.65
N ILE A 105 -1.30 -0.23 -4.50
CA ILE A 105 -1.71 0.31 -3.20
C ILE A 105 -3.20 0.03 -3.05
N ASP A 106 -3.54 -0.84 -2.10
CA ASP A 106 -4.92 -1.26 -1.88
C ASP A 106 -5.70 -0.25 -1.05
N ASN A 107 -5.07 0.28 0.00
CA ASN A 107 -5.68 1.24 0.91
C ASN A 107 -4.65 2.23 1.43
N LEU A 108 -5.10 3.46 1.59
CA LEU A 108 -4.41 4.50 2.35
C LEU A 108 -5.47 5.22 3.17
N ASN A 109 -5.35 5.16 4.49
CA ASN A 109 -6.29 5.79 5.40
C ASN A 109 -5.55 6.59 6.44
N SER A 110 -5.97 7.82 6.68
CA SER A 110 -5.36 8.69 7.68
C SER A 110 -6.42 9.46 8.45
N LEU A 111 -6.39 9.30 9.77
CA LEU A 111 -7.19 10.08 10.72
C LEU A 111 -6.42 11.30 11.24
N LYS A 112 -5.14 11.44 10.85
CA LYS A 112 -4.27 12.52 11.28
C LYS A 112 -3.59 13.18 10.08
N LYS A 113 -3.66 14.51 10.03
CA LYS A 113 -3.05 15.30 8.96
C LYS A 113 -1.54 15.03 8.85
N GLY A 114 -1.07 14.84 7.62
CA GLY A 114 0.35 14.62 7.30
C GLY A 114 0.79 13.15 7.35
N TYR A 115 0.11 12.28 8.06
CA TYR A 115 0.49 10.87 8.14
C TYR A 115 0.27 10.10 6.84
N GLY A 116 -0.77 10.45 6.09
CA GLY A 116 -0.97 9.88 4.75
C GLY A 116 0.18 10.18 3.81
N ASN A 117 0.68 11.42 3.83
CA ASN A 117 1.86 11.83 3.07
C ASN A 117 3.12 11.06 3.51
N GLN A 118 3.32 10.88 4.80
CA GLN A 118 4.44 10.11 5.34
C GLN A 118 4.41 8.66 4.83
N LEU A 119 3.27 8.00 4.92
CA LEU A 119 3.11 6.62 4.45
C LEU A 119 3.27 6.48 2.94
N MET A 120 2.72 7.42 2.16
CA MET A 120 2.94 7.45 0.71
C MET A 120 4.42 7.57 0.36
N ASN A 121 5.15 8.45 1.03
CA ASN A 121 6.57 8.60 0.79
C ASN A 121 7.38 7.34 1.11
N GLU A 122 7.01 6.59 2.15
CA GLU A 122 7.64 5.29 2.45
C GLU A 122 7.47 4.30 1.28
N VAL A 123 6.26 4.17 0.77
CA VAL A 123 5.98 3.28 -0.36
C VAL A 123 6.67 3.77 -1.64
N LEU A 124 6.65 5.07 -1.91
CA LEU A 124 7.34 5.64 -3.08
C LEU A 124 8.85 5.41 -3.05
N GLN A 125 9.48 5.49 -1.88
CA GLN A 125 10.90 5.17 -1.73
C GLN A 125 11.19 3.69 -2.02
N ILE A 126 10.36 2.78 -1.51
CA ILE A 126 10.50 1.35 -1.78
C ILE A 126 10.39 1.08 -3.28
N THR A 127 9.35 1.59 -3.91
CA THR A 127 9.07 1.35 -5.34
C THR A 127 10.08 2.01 -6.27
N SER A 128 10.65 3.13 -5.87
CA SER A 128 11.75 3.78 -6.59
C SER A 128 12.96 2.85 -6.72
N VAL A 129 13.31 2.15 -5.64
CA VAL A 129 14.40 1.16 -5.66
C VAL A 129 14.02 -0.07 -6.49
N MET A 130 12.77 -0.49 -6.44
CA MET A 130 12.25 -1.62 -7.22
C MET A 130 12.21 -1.33 -8.73
N LYS A 131 12.07 -0.08 -9.12
CA LYS A 131 11.90 0.37 -10.52
C LYS A 131 10.69 -0.28 -11.20
N VAL A 132 9.56 -0.24 -10.55
CA VAL A 132 8.28 -0.75 -11.03
C VAL A 132 7.22 0.33 -11.10
N ASP A 133 6.23 0.14 -11.96
CA ASP A 133 5.03 0.97 -11.97
C ASP A 133 4.22 0.72 -10.69
N ILE A 134 3.52 1.75 -10.23
CA ILE A 134 2.62 1.68 -9.08
C ILE A 134 1.22 2.02 -9.56
N CYS A 135 0.22 1.28 -9.11
CA CYS A 135 -1.17 1.61 -9.38
C CYS A 135 -2.03 1.68 -8.12
N LEU A 136 -3.13 2.36 -8.26
CA LEU A 136 -4.20 2.39 -7.27
C LEU A 136 -5.52 2.76 -7.95
N TRP A 137 -6.61 2.58 -7.23
CA TRP A 137 -7.96 2.91 -7.68
C TRP A 137 -8.57 4.01 -6.81
N THR A 138 -9.21 4.99 -7.42
CA THR A 138 -9.89 6.08 -6.72
C THR A 138 -11.37 6.14 -7.06
N GLU A 139 -12.20 6.47 -6.07
CA GLU A 139 -13.65 6.59 -6.23
C GLU A 139 -14.10 8.04 -6.48
N THR A 140 -13.32 9.02 -6.01
CA THR A 140 -13.72 10.43 -6.04
C THR A 140 -12.70 11.29 -6.76
N ILE A 141 -13.15 12.42 -7.28
CA ILE A 141 -12.28 13.44 -7.90
C ILE A 141 -11.28 13.98 -6.88
N SER A 142 -11.69 14.15 -5.63
CA SER A 142 -10.83 14.63 -4.55
C SER A 142 -9.66 13.67 -4.31
N ASN A 143 -9.92 12.37 -4.26
CA ASN A 143 -8.87 11.35 -4.12
C ASN A 143 -7.96 11.30 -5.35
N THR A 144 -8.53 11.39 -6.53
CA THR A 144 -7.75 11.46 -7.78
C THR A 144 -6.75 12.63 -7.74
N ARG A 145 -7.21 13.83 -7.39
CA ARG A 145 -6.35 15.02 -7.26
C ARG A 145 -5.28 14.87 -6.17
N TYR A 146 -5.63 14.18 -5.09
CA TYR A 146 -4.64 13.91 -4.04
C TYR A 146 -3.47 13.08 -4.56
N PHE A 147 -3.74 12.02 -5.30
CA PHE A 147 -2.69 11.14 -5.82
C PHE A 147 -1.95 11.73 -7.03
N GLU A 148 -2.56 12.62 -7.79
CA GLU A 148 -1.85 13.37 -8.85
C GLU A 148 -0.65 14.14 -8.31
N LYS A 149 -0.71 14.63 -7.07
CA LYS A 149 0.41 15.31 -6.41
C LYS A 149 1.66 14.43 -6.23
N TYR A 150 1.49 13.13 -6.24
CA TYR A 150 2.59 12.15 -6.15
C TYR A 150 3.07 11.68 -7.52
N GLY A 151 2.53 12.21 -8.60
CA GLY A 151 2.89 11.83 -9.97
C GLY A 151 2.07 10.68 -10.54
N PHE A 152 0.92 10.33 -9.92
CA PHE A 152 -0.02 9.39 -10.51
C PHE A 152 -0.82 10.06 -11.62
N GLU A 153 -0.99 9.36 -12.72
CA GLU A 153 -1.81 9.78 -13.86
C GLU A 153 -3.13 9.01 -13.88
N SER A 154 -4.21 9.70 -14.13
CA SER A 154 -5.53 9.11 -14.31
C SER A 154 -5.62 8.43 -15.67
N ILE A 155 -5.88 7.13 -15.67
CA ILE A 155 -6.01 6.33 -16.90
C ILE A 155 -7.48 6.33 -17.38
N GLY A 156 -8.42 6.18 -16.47
CA GLY A 156 -9.84 6.15 -16.78
C GLY A 156 -10.65 5.30 -15.80
N LYS A 157 -11.96 5.37 -15.94
CA LYS A 157 -12.93 4.65 -15.09
C LYS A 157 -13.05 3.18 -15.51
N LEU A 158 -12.06 2.39 -15.22
CA LEU A 158 -11.92 0.99 -15.65
C LEU A 158 -12.39 -0.03 -14.61
N GLY A 159 -12.69 0.38 -13.38
CA GLY A 159 -13.15 -0.49 -12.31
C GLY A 159 -14.60 -0.95 -12.50
N ARG A 160 -14.99 -2.03 -11.81
CA ARG A 160 -16.35 -2.58 -11.88
C ARG A 160 -17.42 -1.58 -11.44
N ALA A 161 -17.13 -0.79 -10.41
CA ALA A 161 -17.99 0.27 -9.90
C ALA A 161 -17.58 1.66 -10.44
N LYS A 162 -16.92 1.67 -11.61
CA LYS A 162 -16.43 2.89 -12.28
C LYS A 162 -15.33 3.62 -11.49
N GLU A 163 -14.58 2.91 -10.68
CA GLU A 163 -13.39 3.46 -10.03
C GLU A 163 -12.37 3.84 -11.11
N ASN A 164 -11.62 4.89 -10.82
CA ASN A 164 -10.59 5.40 -11.71
C ASN A 164 -9.27 4.70 -11.43
N LEU A 165 -8.66 4.10 -12.47
CA LEU A 165 -7.32 3.56 -12.38
C LEU A 165 -6.31 4.70 -12.48
N MET A 166 -5.37 4.73 -11.53
CA MET A 166 -4.26 5.67 -11.52
C MET A 166 -2.94 4.91 -11.55
N ILE A 167 -2.00 5.39 -12.35
CA ILE A 167 -0.69 4.76 -12.49
C ILE A 167 0.40 5.83 -12.31
N LYS A 168 1.37 5.52 -11.46
CA LYS A 168 2.64 6.23 -11.40
C LYS A 168 3.69 5.38 -12.11
N ARG A 169 4.26 5.93 -13.17
CA ARG A 169 5.29 5.25 -13.95
C ARG A 169 6.59 5.20 -13.16
N LYS A 170 7.32 4.11 -13.34
CA LYS A 170 8.69 4.01 -12.83
C LYS A 170 9.58 5.11 -13.43
N GLU A 171 10.52 5.57 -12.66
CA GLU A 171 11.56 6.46 -13.17
C GLU A 171 12.54 5.69 -14.06
N ALA A 172 13.00 6.34 -15.10
CA ALA A 172 13.93 5.76 -16.06
C ALA A 172 15.30 5.39 -15.43
#